data_0936c671c1709c685eaf76e239662a43
#
_entry.id   0936c671c1709c685eaf76e239662a43
#
_cell.length_a   1.000
_cell.length_b   1.000
_cell.length_c   1.000
_cell.angle_alpha   90.00
_cell.angle_beta   90.00
_cell.angle_gamma   90.00
#
_symmetry.space_group_name_H-M   'P 1'
#
loop_
_entity.id
_entity.type
_entity.pdbx_description
1 polymer ?
#
loop_
_entity_poly.entity_id
_entity_poly.type
_entity_poly.pdbx_seq_one_letter_code
_entity_poly.pdbx_strand_id
1 'polypeptide(L)'
;WGIDAKVADRFDETIIAILMIAIAVGVDYLCQAILVGGMRQYTRRKPHLWNTLLMKRKVFHNLIHTIPAILVYALLPMAFMRGKELLVISQKACAIYIIFSLLLAINGILLMIMDIYDGKETMKNRPMKGFIQVLQVLLFFIGGIVIISILVNKSPASLFAGLGASAAILMLVFKDSILGFVAGIQLSANDMVRPGDWITLP
;
A
#
# COMPACT_ATOMS: atom_id res chain seq x y z
N TRP A 1 18.46 -17.61 -45.92
CA TRP A 1 18.32 -18.02 -44.51
C TRP A 1 16.95 -17.54 -44.07
N GLY A 2 15.90 -18.43 -44.17
CA GLY A 2 14.51 -18.11 -43.86
C GLY A 2 14.27 -18.24 -42.35
N ILE A 3 14.61 -17.23 -41.60
CA ILE A 3 14.11 -17.08 -40.23
C ILE A 3 12.71 -16.50 -40.38
N ASP A 4 11.68 -17.23 -39.94
CA ASP A 4 10.30 -16.75 -39.91
C ASP A 4 10.25 -15.34 -39.32
N ALA A 5 9.63 -14.39 -40.01
CA ALA A 5 9.53 -13.00 -39.55
C ALA A 5 8.96 -12.89 -38.14
N LYS A 6 8.11 -13.84 -37.74
CA LYS A 6 7.58 -13.97 -36.35
C LYS A 6 8.66 -14.34 -35.32
N VAL A 7 9.70 -15.06 -35.75
CA VAL A 7 10.80 -15.45 -34.85
C VAL A 7 11.76 -14.27 -34.68
N ALA A 8 12.06 -13.54 -35.74
CA ALA A 8 12.89 -12.34 -35.71
C ALA A 8 12.24 -11.24 -34.86
N ASP A 9 10.96 -10.98 -35.02
CA ASP A 9 10.21 -10.00 -34.22
C ASP A 9 10.19 -10.36 -32.70
N ARG A 10 10.13 -11.64 -32.33
CA ARG A 10 10.23 -12.07 -30.93
C ARG A 10 11.63 -11.87 -30.34
N PHE A 11 12.68 -12.09 -31.16
CA PHE A 11 14.05 -11.83 -30.70
C PHE A 11 14.28 -10.35 -30.44
N ASP A 12 13.77 -9.47 -31.30
CA ASP A 12 13.88 -8.02 -31.13
C ASP A 12 13.16 -7.55 -29.86
N GLU A 13 11.90 -8.00 -29.61
CA GLU A 13 11.16 -7.68 -28.40
C GLU A 13 11.86 -8.20 -27.13
N THR A 14 12.46 -9.40 -27.20
CA THR A 14 13.18 -9.98 -26.06
C THR A 14 14.46 -9.19 -25.75
N ILE A 15 15.22 -8.80 -26.77
CA ILE A 15 16.43 -8.00 -26.62
C ILE A 15 16.10 -6.63 -26.04
N ILE A 16 15.05 -5.96 -26.52
CA ILE A 16 14.59 -4.67 -26.02
C ILE A 16 14.14 -4.80 -24.57
N ALA A 17 13.40 -5.86 -24.20
CA ALA A 17 12.99 -6.12 -22.83
C ALA A 17 14.18 -6.30 -21.88
N ILE A 18 15.20 -7.09 -22.30
CA ILE A 18 16.43 -7.29 -21.52
C ILE A 18 17.18 -5.96 -21.37
N LEU A 19 17.30 -5.18 -22.44
CA LEU A 19 17.96 -3.87 -22.40
C LEU A 19 17.25 -2.92 -21.44
N MET A 20 15.92 -2.90 -21.46
CA MET A 20 15.11 -2.07 -20.56
C MET A 20 15.27 -2.49 -19.09
N ILE A 21 15.29 -3.79 -18.82
CA ILE A 21 15.56 -4.30 -17.46
C ILE A 21 16.97 -3.86 -17.02
N ALA A 22 17.96 -3.96 -17.90
CA ALA A 22 19.33 -3.53 -17.59
C ALA A 22 19.41 -2.01 -17.31
N ILE A 23 18.71 -1.19 -18.11
CA ILE A 23 18.61 0.25 -17.88
C ILE A 23 17.89 0.54 -16.54
N ALA A 24 16.79 -0.16 -16.25
CA ALA A 24 16.06 -0.01 -15.00
C ALA A 24 16.94 -0.30 -13.77
N VAL A 25 17.67 -1.41 -13.81
CA VAL A 25 18.62 -1.80 -12.75
C VAL A 25 19.76 -0.79 -12.64
N GLY A 26 20.28 -0.30 -13.76
CA GLY A 26 21.30 0.74 -13.78
C GLY A 26 20.83 2.06 -13.16
N VAL A 27 19.63 2.49 -13.51
CA VAL A 27 19.00 3.71 -12.95
C VAL A 27 18.72 3.52 -11.46
N ASP A 28 18.23 2.34 -11.04
CA ASP A 28 17.99 2.04 -9.63
C ASP A 28 19.29 2.12 -8.81
N TYR A 29 20.36 1.52 -9.32
CA TYR A 29 21.67 1.57 -8.68
C TYR A 29 22.24 2.99 -8.58
N LEU A 30 22.10 3.79 -9.65
CA LEU A 30 22.51 5.18 -9.66
C LEU A 30 21.67 6.03 -8.68
N CYS A 31 20.35 5.87 -8.68
CA CYS A 31 19.47 6.55 -7.74
C CYS A 31 19.79 6.20 -6.29
N GLN A 32 20.06 4.94 -6.00
CA GLN A 32 20.49 4.51 -4.66
C GLN A 32 21.84 5.12 -4.28
N ALA A 33 22.85 5.04 -5.16
CA ALA A 33 24.18 5.55 -4.88
C ALA A 33 24.17 7.06 -4.62
N ILE A 34 23.44 7.82 -5.43
CA ILE A 34 23.40 9.29 -5.36
C ILE A 34 22.49 9.75 -4.21
N LEU A 35 21.26 9.27 -4.14
CA LEU A 35 20.27 9.79 -3.20
C LEU A 35 20.46 9.22 -1.79
N VAL A 36 20.68 7.91 -1.65
CA VAL A 36 20.95 7.31 -0.33
C VAL A 36 22.31 7.74 0.19
N GLY A 37 23.31 7.79 -0.68
CA GLY A 37 24.65 8.27 -0.33
C GLY A 37 24.65 9.73 0.10
N GLY A 38 24.01 10.60 -0.68
CA GLY A 38 23.85 12.04 -0.38
C GLY A 38 23.09 12.29 0.92
N MET A 39 21.96 11.56 1.13
CA MET A 39 21.21 11.68 2.37
C MET A 39 21.95 11.16 3.59
N ARG A 40 22.69 10.07 3.45
CA ARG A 40 23.52 9.52 4.53
C ARG A 40 24.61 10.53 4.95
N GLN A 41 25.19 11.22 3.97
CA GLN A 41 26.18 12.27 4.21
C GLN A 41 25.56 13.52 4.84
N TYR A 42 24.37 13.92 4.39
CA TYR A 42 23.61 15.03 4.95
C TYR A 42 23.18 14.77 6.41
N THR A 43 22.66 13.58 6.69
CA THR A 43 22.25 13.17 8.05
C THR A 43 23.44 13.10 9.01
N ARG A 44 24.63 12.73 8.53
CA ARG A 44 25.86 12.76 9.34
C ARG A 44 26.29 14.20 9.71
N ARG A 45 26.05 15.17 8.83
CA ARG A 45 26.42 16.57 9.08
C ARG A 45 25.44 17.32 9.98
N LYS A 46 24.16 16.95 9.96
CA LYS A 46 23.10 17.54 10.78
C LYS A 46 22.19 16.41 11.31
N PRO A 47 22.54 15.82 12.48
CA PRO A 47 21.73 14.75 13.05
C PRO A 47 20.43 15.33 13.63
N HIS A 48 19.43 15.50 12.79
CA HIS A 48 18.05 15.75 13.21
C HIS A 48 17.36 14.41 13.46
N LEU A 49 16.64 14.28 14.56
CA LEU A 49 15.89 13.07 14.93
C LEU A 49 15.02 12.53 13.79
N TRP A 50 14.40 13.43 13.04
CA TRP A 50 13.57 13.11 11.87
C TRP A 50 14.34 12.40 10.74
N ASN A 51 15.52 12.90 10.40
CA ASN A 51 16.34 12.33 9.33
C ASN A 51 16.83 10.93 9.70
N THR A 52 17.21 10.72 10.95
CA THR A 52 17.69 9.45 11.46
C THR A 52 16.57 8.40 11.47
N LEU A 53 15.36 8.78 11.87
CA LEU A 53 14.19 7.90 11.92
C LEU A 53 13.68 7.54 10.51
N LEU A 54 13.63 8.50 9.58
CA LEU A 54 13.27 8.25 8.18
C LEU A 54 14.21 7.25 7.51
N MET A 55 15.52 7.33 7.81
CA MET A 55 16.50 6.36 7.31
C MET A 55 16.33 4.99 7.98
N LYS A 56 16.11 4.95 9.30
CA LYS A 56 15.90 3.70 10.06
C LYS A 56 14.69 2.92 9.54
N ARG A 57 13.60 3.61 9.19
CA ARG A 57 12.36 3.01 8.68
C ARG A 57 12.34 2.79 7.16
N LYS A 58 13.48 2.96 6.49
CA LYS A 58 13.66 2.72 5.04
C LYS A 58 12.69 3.51 4.14
N VAL A 59 12.08 4.60 4.64
CA VAL A 59 11.13 5.42 3.89
C VAL A 59 11.75 5.92 2.59
N PHE A 60 12.94 6.50 2.68
CA PHE A 60 13.68 6.99 1.52
C PHE A 60 14.07 5.88 0.56
N HIS A 61 14.48 4.72 1.08
CA HIS A 61 14.83 3.58 0.26
C HIS A 61 13.66 3.13 -0.61
N ASN A 62 12.46 2.98 -0.01
CA ASN A 62 11.26 2.59 -0.75
C ASN A 62 10.84 3.65 -1.78
N LEU A 63 10.93 4.95 -1.44
CA LEU A 63 10.63 6.04 -2.37
C LEU A 63 11.61 6.08 -3.54
N ILE A 64 12.90 5.85 -3.30
CA ILE A 64 13.93 5.87 -4.34
C ILE A 64 13.70 4.75 -5.35
N HIS A 65 13.31 3.56 -4.92
CA HIS A 65 12.95 2.45 -5.81
C HIS A 65 11.71 2.72 -6.68
N THR A 66 10.86 3.65 -6.27
CA THR A 66 9.69 4.05 -7.06
C THR A 66 10.09 4.84 -8.31
N ILE A 67 11.18 5.62 -8.27
CA ILE A 67 11.63 6.46 -9.39
C ILE A 67 11.99 5.63 -10.63
N PRO A 68 12.88 4.61 -10.55
CA PRO A 68 13.18 3.75 -11.70
C PRO A 68 11.94 3.02 -12.21
N ALA A 69 11.03 2.58 -11.34
CA ALA A 69 9.81 1.91 -11.73
C ALA A 69 8.88 2.82 -12.55
N ILE A 70 8.76 4.10 -12.19
CA ILE A 70 8.00 5.09 -12.95
C ILE A 70 8.65 5.31 -14.32
N LEU A 71 9.98 5.39 -14.39
CA LEU A 71 10.72 5.56 -15.63
C LEU A 71 10.51 4.34 -16.55
N VAL A 72 10.62 3.13 -16.02
CA VAL A 72 10.33 1.90 -16.77
C VAL A 72 8.89 1.91 -17.28
N TYR A 73 7.91 2.22 -16.42
CA TYR A 73 6.51 2.31 -16.80
C TYR A 73 6.28 3.26 -17.97
N ALA A 74 6.96 4.42 -17.98
CA ALA A 74 6.85 5.42 -19.04
C ALA A 74 7.53 4.99 -20.33
N LEU A 75 8.62 4.20 -20.27
CA LEU A 75 9.36 3.71 -21.44
C LEU A 75 8.78 2.44 -22.04
N LEU A 76 8.00 1.65 -21.29
CA LEU A 76 7.39 0.39 -21.76
C LEU A 76 6.65 0.52 -23.10
N PRO A 77 5.84 1.56 -23.38
CA PRO A 77 5.15 1.70 -24.67
C PRO A 77 6.11 1.84 -25.85
N MET A 78 7.30 2.39 -25.66
CA MET A 78 8.33 2.53 -26.70
C MET A 78 9.01 1.19 -27.02
N ALA A 79 9.12 0.31 -26.01
CA ALA A 79 9.76 -0.99 -26.16
C ALA A 79 8.86 -2.02 -26.86
N PHE A 80 7.56 -1.99 -26.56
CA PHE A 80 6.59 -2.98 -27.04
C PHE A 80 5.66 -2.36 -28.08
N MET A 81 6.19 -1.91 -29.22
CA MET A 81 5.38 -1.30 -30.29
C MET A 81 4.41 -2.30 -30.95
N ARG A 82 4.73 -3.59 -30.96
CA ARG A 82 3.97 -4.66 -31.65
C ARG A 82 3.28 -5.64 -30.70
N GLY A 83 3.83 -5.87 -29.52
CA GLY A 83 3.35 -6.85 -28.52
C GLY A 83 2.37 -6.26 -27.51
N LYS A 84 1.12 -5.96 -27.89
CA LYS A 84 0.14 -5.31 -27.00
C LYS A 84 -0.16 -6.09 -25.72
N GLU A 85 -0.17 -7.41 -25.75
CA GLU A 85 -0.47 -8.23 -24.57
C GLU A 85 0.66 -8.17 -23.53
N LEU A 86 1.91 -8.33 -23.97
CA LEU A 86 3.09 -8.23 -23.10
C LEU A 86 3.22 -6.81 -22.52
N LEU A 87 2.92 -5.78 -23.32
CA LEU A 87 2.92 -4.40 -22.85
C LEU A 87 1.94 -4.22 -21.68
N VAL A 88 0.70 -4.68 -21.82
CA VAL A 88 -0.33 -4.54 -20.78
C VAL A 88 0.07 -5.27 -19.50
N ILE A 89 0.59 -6.50 -19.60
CA ILE A 89 1.04 -7.28 -18.44
C ILE A 89 2.20 -6.57 -17.75
N SER A 90 3.19 -6.11 -18.51
CA SER A 90 4.38 -5.42 -17.97
C SER A 90 4.01 -4.08 -17.31
N GLN A 91 3.10 -3.31 -17.92
CA GLN A 91 2.59 -2.07 -17.33
C GLN A 91 1.84 -2.33 -16.02
N LYS A 92 0.99 -3.36 -15.95
CA LYS A 92 0.31 -3.74 -14.72
C LYS A 92 1.30 -4.15 -13.63
N ALA A 93 2.31 -4.95 -13.96
CA ALA A 93 3.34 -5.37 -13.02
C ALA A 93 4.11 -4.16 -12.46
N CYS A 94 4.53 -3.22 -13.32
CA CYS A 94 5.18 -1.98 -12.89
C CYS A 94 4.25 -1.10 -12.03
N ALA A 95 2.99 -0.95 -12.42
CA ALA A 95 2.02 -0.18 -11.65
C ALA A 95 1.80 -0.77 -10.24
N ILE A 96 1.65 -2.10 -10.14
CA ILE A 96 1.53 -2.79 -8.86
C ILE A 96 2.79 -2.60 -8.00
N TYR A 97 3.98 -2.71 -8.60
CA TYR A 97 5.24 -2.47 -7.89
C TYR A 97 5.34 -1.04 -7.36
N ILE A 98 4.98 -0.03 -8.17
CA ILE A 98 4.96 1.38 -7.78
C ILE A 98 4.02 1.59 -6.58
N ILE A 99 2.79 1.07 -6.65
CA ILE A 99 1.80 1.19 -5.57
C ILE A 99 2.30 0.49 -4.31
N PHE A 100 2.85 -0.72 -4.43
CA PHE A 100 3.38 -1.47 -3.30
C PHE A 100 4.55 -0.74 -2.63
N SER A 101 5.49 -0.21 -3.41
CA SER A 101 6.60 0.59 -2.90
C SER A 101 6.12 1.86 -2.18
N LEU A 102 5.10 2.53 -2.73
CA LEU A 102 4.48 3.71 -2.10
C LEU A 102 3.79 3.36 -0.78
N LEU A 103 3.05 2.24 -0.73
CA LEU A 103 2.42 1.74 0.50
C LEU A 103 3.45 1.47 1.59
N LEU A 104 4.58 0.83 1.24
CA LEU A 104 5.67 0.59 2.18
C LEU A 104 6.32 1.90 2.66
N ALA A 105 6.45 2.89 1.79
CA ALA A 105 6.97 4.21 2.18
C ALA A 105 6.03 4.91 3.15
N ILE A 106 4.72 4.95 2.88
CA ILE A 106 3.72 5.53 3.78
C ILE A 106 3.67 4.77 5.11
N ASN A 107 3.70 3.44 5.08
CA ASN A 107 3.78 2.62 6.29
C ASN A 107 5.04 2.95 7.12
N GLY A 108 6.18 3.15 6.46
CA GLY A 108 7.41 3.59 7.11
C GLY A 108 7.26 4.95 7.82
N ILE A 109 6.51 5.88 7.22
CA ILE A 109 6.20 7.19 7.85
C ILE A 109 5.31 6.99 9.08
N LEU A 110 4.28 6.14 9.02
CA LEU A 110 3.42 5.84 10.16
C LEU A 110 4.22 5.26 11.33
N LEU A 111 5.12 4.32 11.03
CA LEU A 111 6.01 3.73 12.03
C LEU A 111 7.02 4.76 12.60
N MET A 112 7.50 5.69 11.78
CA MET A 112 8.36 6.78 12.24
C MET A 112 7.62 7.69 13.22
N ILE A 113 6.36 8.02 12.93
CA ILE A 113 5.53 8.81 13.85
C ILE A 113 5.40 8.08 15.18
N MET A 114 5.18 6.76 15.17
CA MET A 114 5.12 5.94 16.40
C MET A 114 6.43 6.02 17.19
N ASP A 115 7.59 5.90 16.53
CA ASP A 115 8.90 5.99 17.20
C ASP A 115 9.13 7.36 17.85
N ILE A 116 8.65 8.46 17.23
CA ILE A 116 8.76 9.80 17.81
C ILE A 116 7.91 9.95 19.07
N TYR A 117 6.71 9.34 19.08
CA TYR A 117 5.82 9.35 20.24
C TYR A 117 6.37 8.49 21.38
N ASP A 118 6.86 7.29 21.08
CA ASP A 118 7.43 6.38 22.07
C ASP A 118 8.71 6.95 22.72
N GLY A 119 9.45 7.78 22.00
CA GLY A 119 10.67 8.44 22.49
C GLY A 119 10.43 9.61 23.47
N LYS A 120 9.17 10.08 23.63
CA LYS A 120 8.83 11.17 24.55
C LYS A 120 8.19 10.62 25.84
N GLU A 121 8.87 10.77 26.98
CA GLU A 121 8.39 10.31 28.29
C GLU A 121 7.00 10.86 28.66
N THR A 122 6.69 12.10 28.26
CA THR A 122 5.41 12.76 28.51
C THR A 122 4.23 12.14 27.74
N MET A 123 4.47 11.28 26.74
CA MET A 123 3.44 10.70 25.88
C MET A 123 3.28 9.17 26.05
N LYS A 124 4.07 8.56 26.93
CA LYS A 124 4.13 7.12 27.14
C LYS A 124 2.80 6.48 27.56
N ASN A 125 1.88 7.26 28.15
CA ASN A 125 0.57 6.80 28.60
C ASN A 125 -0.57 6.98 27.59
N ARG A 126 -0.29 7.38 26.35
CA ARG A 126 -1.34 7.55 25.32
C ARG A 126 -1.37 6.33 24.39
N PRO A 127 -2.54 5.77 24.06
CA PRO A 127 -2.68 4.57 23.23
C PRO A 127 -2.47 4.87 21.73
N MET A 128 -1.36 5.55 21.37
CA MET A 128 -1.04 5.92 19.97
C MET A 128 -0.75 4.70 19.10
N LYS A 129 -0.26 3.61 19.71
CA LYS A 129 0.03 2.36 19.02
C LYS A 129 -1.21 1.77 18.34
N GLY A 130 -2.34 1.72 19.06
CA GLY A 130 -3.61 1.23 18.50
C GLY A 130 -4.10 2.10 17.35
N PHE A 131 -3.98 3.44 17.48
CA PHE A 131 -4.37 4.36 16.42
C PHE A 131 -3.54 4.17 15.13
N ILE A 132 -2.22 4.05 15.27
CA ILE A 132 -1.33 3.80 14.12
C ILE A 132 -1.61 2.43 13.49
N GLN A 133 -1.89 1.39 14.28
CA GLN A 133 -2.29 0.08 13.75
C GLN A 133 -3.57 0.16 12.91
N VAL A 134 -4.57 0.90 13.35
CA VAL A 134 -5.80 1.11 12.56
C VAL A 134 -5.49 1.81 11.24
N LEU A 135 -4.65 2.85 11.26
CA LEU A 135 -4.23 3.54 10.03
C LEU A 135 -3.46 2.62 9.09
N GLN A 136 -2.61 1.73 9.60
CA GLN A 136 -1.89 0.74 8.81
C GLN A 136 -2.86 -0.26 8.15
N VAL A 137 -3.84 -0.76 8.90
CA VAL A 137 -4.87 -1.66 8.35
C VAL A 137 -5.64 -0.97 7.22
N LEU A 138 -6.08 0.27 7.44
CA LEU A 138 -6.76 1.07 6.40
C LEU A 138 -5.87 1.30 5.18
N LEU A 139 -4.60 1.64 5.38
CA LEU A 139 -3.63 1.86 4.30
C LEU A 139 -3.49 0.61 3.42
N PHE A 140 -3.24 -0.55 4.04
CA PHE A 140 -3.08 -1.80 3.28
C PHE A 140 -4.40 -2.30 2.68
N PHE A 141 -5.53 -2.06 3.32
CA PHE A 141 -6.85 -2.37 2.77
C PHE A 141 -7.14 -1.56 1.50
N ILE A 142 -6.96 -0.23 1.55
CA ILE A 142 -7.14 0.65 0.40
C ILE A 142 -6.14 0.29 -0.71
N GLY A 143 -4.87 0.13 -0.36
CA GLY A 143 -3.83 -0.26 -1.30
C GLY A 143 -4.09 -1.62 -1.96
N GLY A 144 -4.57 -2.60 -1.20
CA GLY A 144 -4.97 -3.90 -1.72
C GLY A 144 -6.11 -3.80 -2.75
N ILE A 145 -7.14 -2.98 -2.49
CA ILE A 145 -8.22 -2.74 -3.45
C ILE A 145 -7.69 -2.08 -4.73
N VAL A 146 -6.77 -1.11 -4.62
CA VAL A 146 -6.17 -0.47 -5.79
C VAL A 146 -5.35 -1.49 -6.60
N ILE A 147 -4.59 -2.36 -5.97
CA ILE A 147 -3.85 -3.44 -6.65
C ILE A 147 -4.81 -4.40 -7.36
N ILE A 148 -5.86 -4.84 -6.67
CA ILE A 148 -6.90 -5.72 -7.26
C ILE A 148 -7.57 -5.04 -8.46
N SER A 149 -7.85 -3.74 -8.37
CA SER A 149 -8.47 -2.98 -9.47
C SER A 149 -7.65 -3.02 -10.75
N ILE A 150 -6.31 -2.93 -10.64
CA ILE A 150 -5.38 -3.04 -11.78
C ILE A 150 -5.42 -4.46 -12.38
N LEU A 151 -5.42 -5.50 -11.54
CA LEU A 151 -5.46 -6.88 -11.99
C LEU A 151 -6.75 -7.20 -12.75
N VAL A 152 -7.89 -6.73 -12.24
CA VAL A 152 -9.23 -7.01 -12.78
C VAL A 152 -9.64 -6.04 -13.89
N ASN A 153 -8.85 -4.98 -14.18
CA ASN A 153 -9.18 -3.90 -15.11
C ASN A 153 -10.49 -3.18 -14.75
N LYS A 154 -10.73 -2.95 -13.48
CA LYS A 154 -11.87 -2.18 -12.97
C LYS A 154 -11.38 -0.92 -12.26
N SER A 155 -12.22 0.10 -12.20
CA SER A 155 -11.85 1.28 -11.42
C SER A 155 -11.86 0.96 -9.92
N PRO A 156 -10.94 1.49 -9.10
CA PRO A 156 -10.99 1.33 -7.65
C PRO A 156 -12.34 1.76 -7.07
N ALA A 157 -12.92 2.85 -7.60
CA ALA A 157 -14.21 3.36 -7.17
C ALA A 157 -15.34 2.34 -7.35
N SER A 158 -15.36 1.57 -8.45
CA SER A 158 -16.37 0.53 -8.67
C SER A 158 -16.24 -0.62 -7.69
N LEU A 159 -15.00 -0.98 -7.30
CA LEU A 159 -14.76 -2.02 -6.29
C LEU A 159 -15.21 -1.53 -4.91
N PHE A 160 -14.89 -0.29 -4.54
CA PHE A 160 -15.36 0.30 -3.28
C PHE A 160 -16.88 0.40 -3.24
N ALA A 161 -17.53 0.80 -4.34
CA ALA A 161 -18.99 0.85 -4.41
C ALA A 161 -19.62 -0.53 -4.22
N GLY A 162 -19.06 -1.57 -4.86
CA GLY A 162 -19.52 -2.95 -4.69
C GLY A 162 -19.35 -3.45 -3.25
N LEU A 163 -18.19 -3.21 -2.65
CA LEU A 163 -17.94 -3.58 -1.25
C LEU A 163 -18.86 -2.83 -0.29
N GLY A 164 -19.06 -1.52 -0.51
CA GLY A 164 -19.95 -0.69 0.30
C GLY A 164 -21.41 -1.15 0.21
N ALA A 165 -21.89 -1.46 -0.99
CA ALA A 165 -23.24 -2.00 -1.18
C ALA A 165 -23.41 -3.35 -0.46
N SER A 166 -22.43 -4.26 -0.58
CA SER A 166 -22.44 -5.54 0.12
C SER A 166 -22.43 -5.36 1.64
N ALA A 167 -21.62 -4.44 2.14
CA ALA A 167 -21.56 -4.13 3.58
C ALA A 167 -22.89 -3.55 4.09
N ALA A 168 -23.56 -2.69 3.30
CA ALA A 168 -24.86 -2.12 3.65
C ALA A 168 -25.94 -3.21 3.75
N ILE A 169 -25.96 -4.16 2.80
CA ILE A 169 -26.88 -5.30 2.83
C ILE A 169 -26.63 -6.17 4.06
N LEU A 170 -25.35 -6.51 4.34
CA LEU A 170 -24.99 -7.28 5.53
C LEU A 170 -25.42 -6.56 6.82
N MET A 171 -25.17 -5.25 6.90
CA MET A 171 -25.58 -4.45 8.05
C MET A 171 -27.10 -4.47 8.24
N LEU A 172 -27.88 -4.40 7.14
CA LEU A 172 -29.34 -4.48 7.20
C LEU A 172 -29.80 -5.84 7.72
N VAL A 173 -29.21 -6.93 7.23
CA VAL A 173 -29.55 -8.30 7.66
C VAL A 173 -29.24 -8.54 9.13
N PHE A 174 -28.12 -8.02 9.62
CA PHE A 174 -27.67 -8.21 11.01
C PHE A 174 -28.11 -7.11 11.97
N LYS A 175 -28.87 -6.09 11.49
CA LYS A 175 -29.26 -4.93 12.28
C LYS A 175 -29.89 -5.32 13.63
N ASP A 176 -30.90 -6.18 13.60
CA ASP A 176 -31.63 -6.54 14.81
C ASP A 176 -30.78 -7.39 15.77
N SER A 177 -29.93 -8.25 15.23
CA SER A 177 -28.97 -9.03 16.03
C SER A 177 -27.95 -8.11 16.73
N ILE A 178 -27.41 -7.12 16.00
CA ILE A 178 -26.46 -6.15 16.57
C ILE A 178 -27.15 -5.29 17.64
N LEU A 179 -28.36 -4.80 17.38
CA LEU A 179 -29.12 -4.02 18.35
C LEU A 179 -29.44 -4.84 19.61
N GLY A 180 -29.87 -6.09 19.46
CA GLY A 180 -30.13 -6.99 20.58
C GLY A 180 -28.87 -7.27 21.41
N PHE A 181 -27.74 -7.49 20.74
CA PHE A 181 -26.45 -7.69 21.41
C PHE A 181 -25.99 -6.46 22.20
N VAL A 182 -26.09 -5.27 21.58
CA VAL A 182 -25.73 -4.00 22.22
C VAL A 182 -26.65 -3.71 23.40
N ALA A 183 -27.96 -3.91 23.24
CA ALA A 183 -28.91 -3.75 24.31
C ALA A 183 -28.64 -4.70 25.49
N GLY A 184 -28.30 -5.97 25.20
CA GLY A 184 -27.92 -6.95 26.24
C GLY A 184 -26.67 -6.51 27.02
N ILE A 185 -25.64 -5.98 26.33
CA ILE A 185 -24.44 -5.43 27.00
C ILE A 185 -24.82 -4.23 27.86
N GLN A 186 -25.62 -3.30 27.34
CA GLN A 186 -26.03 -2.11 28.09
C GLN A 186 -26.85 -2.45 29.35
N LEU A 187 -27.79 -3.38 29.24
CA LEU A 187 -28.59 -3.87 30.38
C LEU A 187 -27.70 -4.50 31.46
N SER A 188 -26.74 -5.32 31.02
CA SER A 188 -25.79 -5.99 31.94
C SER A 188 -24.79 -5.03 32.56
N ALA A 189 -24.20 -4.13 31.75
CA ALA A 189 -23.16 -3.20 32.22
C ALA A 189 -23.72 -2.11 33.17
N ASN A 190 -24.98 -1.73 32.97
CA ASN A 190 -25.65 -0.73 33.83
C ASN A 190 -26.49 -1.38 34.96
N ASP A 191 -26.44 -2.71 35.13
CA ASP A 191 -27.15 -3.46 36.16
C ASP A 191 -28.67 -3.15 36.18
N MET A 192 -29.25 -2.96 34.97
CA MET A 192 -30.63 -2.51 34.82
C MET A 192 -31.65 -3.64 35.00
N VAL A 193 -31.26 -4.90 34.81
CA VAL A 193 -32.12 -6.08 34.94
C VAL A 193 -31.30 -7.22 35.51
N ARG A 194 -31.79 -7.87 36.59
CA ARG A 194 -31.15 -9.02 37.25
C ARG A 194 -32.01 -10.27 37.11
N PRO A 195 -31.43 -11.46 37.18
CA PRO A 195 -32.20 -12.70 37.27
C PRO A 195 -33.14 -12.66 38.47
N GLY A 196 -34.45 -12.77 38.21
CA GLY A 196 -35.50 -12.68 39.22
C GLY A 196 -36.33 -11.38 39.20
N ASP A 197 -35.93 -10.37 38.43
CA ASP A 197 -36.69 -9.14 38.28
C ASP A 197 -37.97 -9.35 37.45
N TRP A 198 -39.05 -8.76 37.92
CA TRP A 198 -40.29 -8.68 37.10
C TRP A 198 -40.19 -7.59 36.07
N ILE A 199 -40.30 -7.97 34.80
CA ILE A 199 -40.28 -7.03 33.66
C ILE A 199 -41.64 -7.03 32.99
N THR A 200 -42.20 -5.82 32.75
CA THR A 200 -43.43 -5.64 31.98
C THR A 200 -43.05 -5.16 30.59
N LEU A 201 -43.45 -5.90 29.58
CA LEU A 201 -43.30 -5.50 28.18
C LEU A 201 -44.55 -4.71 27.78
N PRO A 202 -44.41 -3.60 27.00
CA PRO A 202 -45.52 -2.82 26.48
C PRO A 202 -46.31 -3.59 25.42
#